data_8fbfc48f6d22f624e7210d2fb477f7ca
#
_entry.id   8fbfc48f6d22f624e7210d2fb477f7ca
#
_cell.length_a   1.000
_cell.length_b   1.000
_cell.length_c   1.000
_cell.angle_alpha   90.00
_cell.angle_beta   90.00
_cell.angle_gamma   90.00
#
_symmetry.space_group_name_H-M   'P 1'
#
loop_
_entity.id
_entity.type
_entity.pdbx_description
1 polymer ?
#
loop_
_entity_poly.entity_id
_entity_poly.type
_entity_poly.pdbx_seq_one_letter_code
_entity_poly.pdbx_strand_id
1 'polypeptide(L)'
;MPPLTAETVSDRKVTYRGLRGWLDEVSRMGELLQVNGAHWDVEMGALTHMLTEKSSGTAPAILFDDIPGYPKGFRTLYGQFSSIRRVALTLGLPLKQERKVDIVQRYHKRMQDLKTIPPRFVKDGPILQNVLEGDAVDVLKFPVPRHHELDKARFIGTADCVMTQDPDAGWFNLGAYRSQVYDGKTVGCQITEGKHGRIHRDKYFERGEPMKVVILCGQDPLLFMLSSSPLPEIGEMEIAGGLRGEPIDVVRGPYTGFPIPADCEIALEGETVPGQVRPEGPFGEWMGYYSDDTVPRPYVNVKTILYRNDPILTCAPQHKPVDETGLLKGIAGAAQIWRTLEACGIPDVLGVWNHEAGPATRFTAIQIRQRYPGHARNALHIASNCQGGAYAGKWTVVVDEDIDAGDLDQVLWAMCTRFDPVTDID
;
A
#
# COMPACT_ATOMS: atom_id res chain seq x y z
N MET A 1 29.04 -3.58 -10.90
CA MET A 1 29.28 -4.15 -9.55
C MET A 1 28.86 -5.60 -9.55
N PRO A 2 29.49 -6.51 -8.78
CA PRO A 2 29.01 -7.87 -8.67
C PRO A 2 27.59 -7.90 -8.07
N PRO A 3 26.74 -8.87 -8.42
CA PRO A 3 25.44 -9.04 -7.77
C PRO A 3 25.63 -9.23 -6.26
N LEU A 4 24.70 -8.74 -5.46
CA LEU A 4 24.71 -8.91 -4.01
C LEU A 4 24.80 -10.42 -3.71
N THR A 5 25.81 -10.81 -2.94
CA THR A 5 25.95 -12.21 -2.49
C THR A 5 24.96 -12.50 -1.36
N ALA A 6 24.67 -13.76 -1.08
CA ALA A 6 23.79 -14.15 0.03
C ALA A 6 24.22 -13.56 1.38
N GLU A 7 25.54 -13.35 1.58
CA GLU A 7 26.10 -12.75 2.80
C GLU A 7 25.82 -11.25 2.96
N THR A 8 25.48 -10.54 1.85
CA THR A 8 25.14 -9.11 1.91
C THR A 8 23.65 -8.87 2.15
N VAL A 9 22.81 -9.89 2.12
CA VAL A 9 21.42 -9.85 2.54
C VAL A 9 21.40 -10.08 4.05
N SER A 10 21.54 -9.00 4.84
CA SER A 10 21.41 -9.10 6.29
C SER A 10 20.02 -9.64 6.63
N ASP A 11 19.95 -10.74 7.41
CA ASP A 11 18.72 -11.32 7.98
C ASP A 11 18.11 -10.41 9.07
N ARG A 12 17.94 -9.13 8.76
CA ARG A 12 17.20 -8.24 9.65
C ARG A 12 15.75 -8.68 9.65
N LYS A 13 15.27 -9.09 10.81
CA LYS A 13 13.84 -9.27 11.05
C LYS A 13 13.17 -7.90 11.14
N VAL A 14 11.88 -7.83 10.87
CA VAL A 14 11.07 -6.67 11.23
C VAL A 14 11.13 -6.51 12.74
N THR A 15 11.67 -5.38 13.22
CA THR A 15 12.04 -5.19 14.66
C THR A 15 10.98 -4.49 15.48
N TYR A 16 9.98 -3.89 14.84
CA TYR A 16 8.88 -3.16 15.47
C TYR A 16 7.60 -4.01 15.53
N ARG A 17 6.66 -3.63 16.39
CA ARG A 17 5.31 -4.21 16.45
C ARG A 17 4.26 -3.13 16.28
N GLY A 18 3.32 -3.35 15.34
CA GLY A 18 2.21 -2.45 15.05
C GLY A 18 2.64 -1.05 14.65
N LEU A 19 1.68 -0.18 14.42
CA LEU A 19 1.92 1.20 13.97
C LEU A 19 2.75 2.01 14.97
N ARG A 20 2.46 1.90 16.28
CA ARG A 20 3.16 2.72 17.29
C ARG A 20 4.63 2.34 17.43
N GLY A 21 4.95 1.04 17.40
CA GLY A 21 6.35 0.59 17.39
C GLY A 21 7.10 1.04 16.15
N TRP A 22 6.43 1.07 15.00
CA TRP A 22 7.00 1.63 13.78
C TRP A 22 7.26 3.14 13.90
N LEU A 23 6.32 3.91 14.47
CA LEU A 23 6.49 5.35 14.73
C LEU A 23 7.67 5.64 15.65
N ASP A 24 7.88 4.83 16.68
CA ASP A 24 9.04 4.96 17.58
C ASP A 24 10.35 4.81 16.81
N GLU A 25 10.45 3.84 15.90
CA GLU A 25 11.64 3.67 15.05
C GLU A 25 11.82 4.83 14.07
N VAL A 26 10.74 5.29 13.41
CA VAL A 26 10.78 6.45 12.50
C VAL A 26 11.21 7.73 13.23
N SER A 27 10.75 7.92 14.46
CA SER A 27 11.19 9.02 15.33
C SER A 27 12.68 8.92 15.64
N ARG A 28 13.20 7.73 15.99
CA ARG A 28 14.65 7.52 16.20
C ARG A 28 15.48 7.75 14.95
N MET A 29 14.90 7.49 13.77
CA MET A 29 15.55 7.78 12.49
C MET A 29 15.59 9.29 12.14
N GLY A 30 14.89 10.14 12.91
CA GLY A 30 14.74 11.57 12.62
C GLY A 30 13.83 11.86 11.42
N GLU A 31 12.94 10.91 11.06
CA GLU A 31 12.05 11.00 9.89
C GLU A 31 10.57 11.20 10.28
N LEU A 32 10.27 11.59 11.52
CA LEU A 32 8.93 11.93 12.00
C LEU A 32 8.80 13.41 12.28
N LEU A 33 7.84 14.07 11.65
CA LEU A 33 7.42 15.43 11.94
C LEU A 33 6.09 15.41 12.68
N GLN A 34 6.00 16.11 13.80
CA GLN A 34 4.73 16.32 14.51
C GLN A 34 4.19 17.71 14.22
N VAL A 35 2.90 17.80 13.86
CA VAL A 35 2.19 19.05 13.56
C VAL A 35 0.91 19.11 14.39
N ASN A 36 0.71 20.21 15.11
CA ASN A 36 -0.47 20.41 15.93
C ASN A 36 -1.38 21.51 15.34
N GLY A 37 -2.71 21.35 15.49
CA GLY A 37 -3.70 22.37 15.16
C GLY A 37 -4.07 22.45 13.68
N ALA A 38 -3.52 21.59 12.80
CA ALA A 38 -3.92 21.55 11.38
C ALA A 38 -5.35 21.00 11.23
N HIS A 39 -6.14 21.63 10.36
CA HIS A 39 -7.54 21.27 10.15
C HIS A 39 -7.68 20.05 9.26
N TRP A 40 -8.66 19.17 9.54
CA TRP A 40 -8.95 17.97 8.76
C TRP A 40 -9.47 18.27 7.34
N ASP A 41 -10.04 19.46 7.14
CA ASP A 41 -10.58 19.88 5.86
C ASP A 41 -9.50 20.55 5.01
N VAL A 42 -8.95 19.81 4.06
CA VAL A 42 -7.92 20.20 3.06
C VAL A 42 -6.54 20.51 3.66
N GLU A 43 -6.44 21.15 4.83
CA GLU A 43 -5.16 21.68 5.33
C GLU A 43 -4.11 20.59 5.57
N MET A 44 -4.48 19.47 6.22
CA MET A 44 -3.55 18.35 6.43
C MET A 44 -3.07 17.76 5.10
N GLY A 45 -3.98 17.61 4.12
CA GLY A 45 -3.64 17.16 2.76
C GLY A 45 -2.69 18.12 2.05
N ALA A 46 -2.97 19.42 2.09
CA ALA A 46 -2.16 20.46 1.47
C ALA A 46 -0.75 20.54 2.09
N LEU A 47 -0.64 20.51 3.41
CA LEU A 47 0.65 20.51 4.12
C LEU A 47 1.49 19.28 3.74
N THR A 48 0.86 18.11 3.68
CA THR A 48 1.53 16.87 3.27
C THR A 48 2.04 16.96 1.83
N HIS A 49 1.20 17.44 0.90
CA HIS A 49 1.59 17.64 -0.50
C HIS A 49 2.78 18.61 -0.63
N MET A 50 2.70 19.77 -0.01
CA MET A 50 3.79 20.77 -0.04
C MET A 50 5.11 20.22 0.48
N LEU A 51 5.10 19.45 1.56
CA LEU A 51 6.29 18.84 2.12
C LEU A 51 6.86 17.76 1.20
N THR A 52 6.01 16.93 0.62
CA THR A 52 6.41 15.86 -0.30
C THR A 52 7.02 16.44 -1.58
N GLU A 53 6.40 17.46 -2.16
CA GLU A 53 6.90 18.13 -3.38
C GLU A 53 8.28 18.76 -3.16
N LYS A 54 8.49 19.44 -2.03
CA LYS A 54 9.78 20.09 -1.69
C LYS A 54 10.89 19.09 -1.35
N SER A 55 10.54 17.88 -0.93
CA SER A 55 11.50 16.91 -0.40
C SER A 55 11.98 15.88 -1.44
N SER A 56 11.57 15.99 -2.69
CA SER A 56 12.03 15.12 -3.79
C SER A 56 12.05 13.62 -3.44
N GLY A 57 10.96 13.11 -2.84
CA GLY A 57 10.82 11.69 -2.48
C GLY A 57 11.48 11.27 -1.16
N THR A 58 11.84 12.23 -0.30
CA THR A 58 12.39 11.97 1.06
C THR A 58 11.61 12.70 2.16
N ALA A 59 10.32 13.01 1.92
CA ALA A 59 9.48 13.70 2.90
C ALA A 59 9.38 12.89 4.21
N PRO A 60 9.37 13.56 5.38
CA PRO A 60 9.15 12.89 6.66
C PRO A 60 7.74 12.28 6.71
N ALA A 61 7.54 11.29 7.59
CA ALA A 61 6.20 10.95 8.03
C ALA A 61 5.66 12.09 8.90
N ILE A 62 4.36 12.41 8.78
CA ILE A 62 3.74 13.54 9.46
C ILE A 62 2.65 13.01 10.38
N LEU A 63 2.82 13.23 11.69
CA LEU A 63 1.80 12.94 12.70
C LEU A 63 1.09 14.24 13.09
N PHE A 64 -0.17 14.36 12.70
CA PHE A 64 -1.02 15.48 13.12
C PHE A 64 -1.73 15.15 14.43
N ASP A 65 -1.72 16.10 15.37
CA ASP A 65 -2.43 16.04 16.64
C ASP A 65 -3.14 17.37 16.92
N ASP A 66 -3.95 17.42 17.96
CA ASP A 66 -4.70 18.61 18.36
C ASP A 66 -5.56 19.17 17.21
N ILE A 67 -6.21 18.24 16.48
CA ILE A 67 -6.98 18.55 15.26
C ILE A 67 -8.28 19.25 15.63
N PRO A 68 -8.58 20.45 15.06
CA PRO A 68 -9.78 21.20 15.39
C PRO A 68 -11.09 20.39 15.27
N GLY A 69 -11.90 20.42 16.32
CA GLY A 69 -13.17 19.71 16.40
C GLY A 69 -13.05 18.28 16.94
N TYR A 70 -11.86 17.80 17.29
CA TYR A 70 -11.63 16.45 17.82
C TYR A 70 -10.91 16.49 19.18
N PRO A 71 -11.09 15.46 20.02
CA PRO A 71 -10.33 15.33 21.25
C PRO A 71 -8.83 15.27 20.96
N LYS A 72 -8.02 15.92 21.78
CA LYS A 72 -6.56 15.78 21.74
C LYS A 72 -6.17 14.31 21.89
N GLY A 73 -5.20 13.84 21.12
CA GLY A 73 -4.82 12.43 21.04
C GLY A 73 -5.55 11.65 19.93
N PHE A 74 -6.60 12.22 19.32
CA PHE A 74 -7.19 11.67 18.10
C PHE A 74 -6.39 12.19 16.91
N ARG A 75 -5.47 11.36 16.39
CA ARG A 75 -4.40 11.76 15.50
C ARG A 75 -4.56 11.21 14.09
N THR A 76 -3.84 11.80 13.14
CA THR A 76 -3.70 11.26 11.79
C THR A 76 -2.23 11.14 11.40
N LEU A 77 -1.87 10.08 10.67
CA LEU A 77 -0.52 9.84 10.18
C LEU A 77 -0.50 9.81 8.66
N TYR A 78 0.44 10.55 8.08
CA TYR A 78 0.67 10.65 6.64
C TYR A 78 2.11 10.32 6.27
N GLY A 79 2.34 9.94 5.01
CA GLY A 79 3.68 9.79 4.44
C GLY A 79 4.45 8.58 4.97
N GLN A 80 3.78 7.46 5.27
CA GLN A 80 4.44 6.26 5.78
C GLN A 80 5.55 5.76 4.83
N PHE A 81 5.34 5.85 3.53
CA PHE A 81 6.22 5.28 2.49
C PHE A 81 6.88 6.34 1.59
N SER A 82 6.94 7.60 2.01
CA SER A 82 7.62 8.67 1.27
C SER A 82 9.17 8.64 1.40
N SER A 83 9.75 7.54 1.86
CA SER A 83 11.20 7.36 2.00
C SER A 83 11.59 5.88 1.82
N ILE A 84 12.65 5.62 1.04
CA ILE A 84 13.22 4.26 0.88
C ILE A 84 13.67 3.69 2.24
N ARG A 85 14.15 4.53 3.16
CA ARG A 85 14.56 4.09 4.50
C ARG A 85 13.38 3.58 5.31
N ARG A 86 12.22 4.24 5.25
CA ARG A 86 10.99 3.77 5.91
C ARG A 86 10.42 2.51 5.26
N VAL A 87 10.51 2.39 3.94
CA VAL A 87 10.18 1.12 3.26
C VAL A 87 11.12 0.00 3.71
N ALA A 88 12.43 0.27 3.80
CA ALA A 88 13.40 -0.70 4.29
C ALA A 88 13.13 -1.11 5.74
N LEU A 89 12.82 -0.15 6.63
CA LEU A 89 12.38 -0.41 8.00
C LEU A 89 11.16 -1.35 8.02
N THR A 90 10.14 -1.02 7.25
CA THR A 90 8.88 -1.77 7.16
C THR A 90 9.12 -3.21 6.72
N LEU A 91 9.99 -3.41 5.75
CA LEU A 91 10.35 -4.74 5.24
C LEU A 91 11.41 -5.48 6.09
N GLY A 92 11.96 -4.87 7.14
CA GLY A 92 13.08 -5.43 7.89
C GLY A 92 14.34 -5.59 7.07
N LEU A 93 14.59 -4.67 6.13
CA LEU A 93 15.79 -4.63 5.28
C LEU A 93 16.81 -3.61 5.83
N PRO A 94 18.09 -3.65 5.41
CA PRO A 94 19.07 -2.64 5.77
C PRO A 94 18.57 -1.23 5.39
N LEU A 95 18.70 -0.27 6.30
CA LEU A 95 18.19 1.10 6.08
C LEU A 95 18.98 1.86 5.00
N LYS A 96 20.25 1.51 4.78
CA LYS A 96 21.10 2.10 3.76
C LYS A 96 21.11 1.20 2.52
N GLN A 97 20.77 1.76 1.39
CA GLN A 97 20.89 1.14 0.08
C GLN A 97 22.02 1.85 -0.68
N GLU A 98 22.84 1.11 -1.41
CA GLU A 98 23.86 1.69 -2.28
C GLU A 98 23.23 2.25 -3.56
N ARG A 99 22.30 1.49 -4.14
CA ARG A 99 21.47 1.89 -5.29
C ARG A 99 19.99 1.71 -4.94
N LYS A 100 19.13 2.47 -5.58
CA LYS A 100 17.67 2.32 -5.38
C LYS A 100 17.17 0.90 -5.68
N VAL A 101 17.68 0.27 -6.75
CA VAL A 101 17.31 -1.08 -7.17
C VAL A 101 17.67 -2.17 -6.14
N ASP A 102 18.60 -1.91 -5.23
CA ASP A 102 19.04 -2.91 -4.24
C ASP A 102 17.92 -3.27 -3.25
N ILE A 103 17.00 -2.34 -2.95
CA ILE A 103 15.86 -2.65 -2.09
C ILE A 103 14.91 -3.64 -2.76
N VAL A 104 14.71 -3.49 -4.09
CA VAL A 104 13.87 -4.39 -4.87
C VAL A 104 14.49 -5.78 -4.91
N GLN A 105 15.81 -5.87 -5.16
CA GLN A 105 16.52 -7.15 -5.19
C GLN A 105 16.47 -7.88 -3.84
N ARG A 106 16.67 -7.14 -2.73
CA ARG A 106 16.61 -7.70 -1.38
C ARG A 106 15.20 -8.17 -1.02
N TYR A 107 14.19 -7.37 -1.35
CA TYR A 107 12.80 -7.75 -1.12
C TYR A 107 12.42 -8.96 -1.97
N HIS A 108 12.78 -8.98 -3.24
CA HIS A 108 12.55 -10.11 -4.15
C HIS A 108 13.15 -11.41 -3.58
N LYS A 109 14.44 -11.41 -3.21
CA LYS A 109 15.11 -12.57 -2.60
C LYS A 109 14.40 -13.04 -1.33
N ARG A 110 14.00 -12.10 -0.46
CA ARG A 110 13.32 -12.42 0.79
C ARG A 110 11.96 -13.08 0.55
N MET A 111 11.27 -12.69 -0.51
CA MET A 111 9.99 -13.29 -0.90
C MET A 111 10.14 -14.67 -1.55
N GLN A 112 11.28 -14.98 -2.20
CA GLN A 112 11.52 -16.31 -2.78
C GLN A 112 11.61 -17.41 -1.72
N ASP A 113 12.28 -17.14 -0.60
CA ASP A 113 12.51 -18.11 0.48
C ASP A 113 11.48 -18.02 1.62
N LEU A 114 10.44 -17.21 1.43
CA LEU A 114 9.48 -16.91 2.47
C LEU A 114 8.66 -18.15 2.87
N LYS A 115 8.70 -18.48 4.15
CA LYS A 115 7.76 -19.42 4.80
C LYS A 115 6.68 -18.61 5.50
N THR A 116 5.44 -18.77 5.08
CA THR A 116 4.29 -18.10 5.70
C THR A 116 4.04 -18.59 7.12
N ILE A 117 3.60 -17.69 8.00
CA ILE A 117 3.23 -18.04 9.38
C ILE A 117 1.79 -17.53 9.60
N PRO A 118 0.83 -18.43 9.90
CA PRO A 118 -0.55 -18.05 10.14
C PRO A 118 -0.71 -17.09 11.33
N PRO A 119 -1.73 -16.21 11.33
CA PRO A 119 -2.04 -15.36 12.46
C PRO A 119 -2.44 -16.19 13.68
N ARG A 120 -2.18 -15.65 14.87
CA ARG A 120 -2.48 -16.29 16.15
C ARG A 120 -3.62 -15.58 16.87
N PHE A 121 -4.71 -16.29 17.17
CA PHE A 121 -5.78 -15.74 17.98
C PHE A 121 -5.35 -15.53 19.43
N VAL A 122 -5.52 -14.30 19.92
CA VAL A 122 -5.34 -13.90 21.31
C VAL A 122 -6.67 -13.50 21.93
N LYS A 123 -6.77 -13.54 23.26
CA LYS A 123 -8.04 -13.23 23.96
C LYS A 123 -8.29 -11.74 24.06
N ASP A 124 -7.23 -10.94 24.07
CA ASP A 124 -7.27 -9.49 24.31
C ASP A 124 -6.22 -8.78 23.46
N GLY A 125 -6.42 -7.46 23.27
CA GLY A 125 -5.49 -6.61 22.55
C GLY A 125 -5.91 -5.14 22.61
N PRO A 126 -4.96 -4.21 22.34
CA PRO A 126 -5.22 -2.78 22.41
C PRO A 126 -6.43 -2.30 21.58
N ILE A 127 -6.74 -2.97 20.48
CA ILE A 127 -7.90 -2.64 19.63
C ILE A 127 -9.25 -2.79 20.36
N LEU A 128 -9.31 -3.59 21.43
CA LEU A 128 -10.53 -3.82 22.23
C LEU A 128 -10.74 -2.79 23.36
N GLN A 129 -9.87 -1.79 23.48
CA GLN A 129 -9.99 -0.77 24.53
C GLN A 129 -11.30 0.00 24.45
N ASN A 130 -11.83 0.19 23.25
CA ASN A 130 -13.12 0.83 23.03
C ASN A 130 -13.92 0.07 21.98
N VAL A 131 -15.20 -0.15 22.24
CA VAL A 131 -16.14 -0.83 21.34
C VAL A 131 -17.39 0.01 21.22
N LEU A 132 -17.78 0.36 19.99
CA LEU A 132 -19.03 1.08 19.71
C LEU A 132 -19.95 0.15 18.91
N GLU A 133 -21.19 0.02 19.36
CA GLU A 133 -22.22 -0.80 18.75
C GLU A 133 -23.56 -0.05 18.67
N GLY A 134 -24.43 -0.48 17.78
CA GLY A 134 -25.78 0.06 17.64
C GLY A 134 -25.80 1.57 17.36
N ASP A 135 -26.43 2.34 18.27
CA ASP A 135 -26.55 3.80 18.11
C ASP A 135 -25.26 4.56 18.44
N ALA A 136 -24.33 3.93 19.14
CA ALA A 136 -23.02 4.52 19.44
C ALA A 136 -22.06 4.50 18.24
N VAL A 137 -22.36 3.75 17.16
CA VAL A 137 -21.52 3.71 15.96
C VAL A 137 -21.53 5.08 15.28
N ASP A 138 -20.33 5.68 15.21
CA ASP A 138 -20.11 6.94 14.51
C ASP A 138 -18.67 6.99 13.96
N VAL A 139 -18.54 6.82 12.64
CA VAL A 139 -17.27 6.90 11.91
C VAL A 139 -16.69 8.32 11.96
N LEU A 140 -17.53 9.34 12.06
CA LEU A 140 -17.12 10.75 12.14
C LEU A 140 -16.58 11.15 13.52
N LYS A 141 -16.59 10.23 14.49
CA LYS A 141 -15.87 10.37 15.75
C LYS A 141 -14.36 10.56 15.55
N PHE A 142 -13.80 10.04 14.47
CA PHE A 142 -12.38 10.15 14.12
C PHE A 142 -12.13 11.36 13.21
N PRO A 143 -10.92 11.95 13.21
CA PRO A 143 -10.58 13.09 12.38
C PRO A 143 -10.39 12.69 10.90
N VAL A 144 -11.43 12.10 10.31
CA VAL A 144 -11.45 11.69 8.90
C VAL A 144 -11.22 12.90 8.02
N PRO A 145 -10.19 12.91 7.15
CA PRO A 145 -9.87 14.08 6.35
C PRO A 145 -10.68 14.18 5.06
N ARG A 146 -10.79 15.39 4.54
CA ARG A 146 -10.96 15.68 3.12
C ARG A 146 -9.62 16.19 2.60
N HIS A 147 -9.03 15.53 1.62
CA HIS A 147 -7.65 15.79 1.22
C HIS A 147 -7.51 16.93 0.21
N HIS A 148 -8.43 17.03 -0.76
CA HIS A 148 -8.34 17.96 -1.86
C HIS A 148 -9.60 18.81 -1.98
N GLU A 149 -9.45 19.99 -2.59
CA GLU A 149 -10.52 20.97 -2.70
C GLU A 149 -11.76 20.43 -3.44
N LEU A 150 -11.56 19.63 -4.49
CA LEU A 150 -12.66 19.08 -5.29
C LEU A 150 -13.16 17.72 -4.80
N ASP A 151 -12.54 17.12 -3.78
CA ASP A 151 -13.10 15.94 -3.13
C ASP A 151 -14.48 16.27 -2.55
N LYS A 152 -15.50 15.51 -2.94
CA LYS A 152 -16.88 15.78 -2.49
C LYS A 152 -17.20 15.23 -1.10
N ALA A 153 -16.30 14.44 -0.52
CA ALA A 153 -16.49 13.79 0.75
C ALA A 153 -15.19 13.66 1.55
N ARG A 154 -15.33 13.20 2.78
CA ARG A 154 -14.25 12.76 3.65
C ARG A 154 -13.94 11.30 3.37
N PHE A 155 -12.66 10.90 3.49
CA PHE A 155 -12.22 9.53 3.24
C PHE A 155 -11.50 8.97 4.45
N ILE A 156 -12.09 7.94 5.10
CA ILE A 156 -11.46 7.27 6.24
C ILE A 156 -10.41 6.26 5.78
N GLY A 157 -10.58 5.69 4.61
CA GLY A 157 -9.65 4.74 4.01
C GLY A 157 -8.96 5.32 2.78
N THR A 158 -7.73 5.82 2.97
CA THR A 158 -6.78 6.15 1.90
C THR A 158 -5.44 5.44 2.13
N ALA A 159 -5.18 5.01 3.38
CA ALA A 159 -4.10 4.13 3.80
C ALA A 159 -4.64 3.04 4.73
N ASP A 160 -5.68 2.36 4.29
CA ASP A 160 -6.41 1.33 5.00
C ASP A 160 -6.16 -0.08 4.44
N CYS A 161 -6.54 -1.09 5.21
CA CYS A 161 -6.64 -2.46 4.73
C CYS A 161 -8.09 -2.94 4.88
N VAL A 162 -8.70 -3.32 3.79
CA VAL A 162 -10.04 -3.90 3.80
C VAL A 162 -9.92 -5.42 3.78
N MET A 163 -10.45 -6.06 4.82
CA MET A 163 -10.48 -7.51 4.95
C MET A 163 -11.78 -8.07 4.38
N THR A 164 -11.65 -9.04 3.50
CA THR A 164 -12.75 -9.83 2.94
C THR A 164 -12.41 -11.31 3.02
N GLN A 165 -13.42 -12.19 3.01
CA GLN A 165 -13.24 -13.64 3.05
C GLN A 165 -13.80 -14.26 1.77
N ASP A 166 -13.06 -15.20 1.18
CA ASP A 166 -13.59 -16.03 0.08
C ASP A 166 -14.66 -16.98 0.63
N PRO A 167 -15.89 -16.98 0.09
CA PRO A 167 -16.95 -17.81 0.62
C PRO A 167 -16.77 -19.30 0.33
N ASP A 168 -15.93 -19.67 -0.63
CA ASP A 168 -15.69 -21.06 -1.04
C ASP A 168 -14.46 -21.64 -0.33
N ALA A 169 -13.34 -20.92 -0.42
CA ALA A 169 -12.05 -21.36 0.11
C ALA A 169 -11.79 -20.93 1.56
N GLY A 170 -12.55 -19.95 2.06
CA GLY A 170 -12.47 -19.50 3.46
C GLY A 170 -11.23 -18.65 3.81
N TRP A 171 -10.33 -18.36 2.87
CA TRP A 171 -9.16 -17.53 3.12
C TRP A 171 -9.51 -16.05 3.20
N PHE A 172 -8.68 -15.30 3.92
CA PHE A 172 -8.84 -13.87 4.10
C PHE A 172 -7.88 -13.09 3.21
N ASN A 173 -8.42 -12.11 2.50
CA ASN A 173 -7.66 -11.12 1.74
C ASN A 173 -7.63 -9.80 2.49
N LEU A 174 -6.50 -9.13 2.51
CA LEU A 174 -6.37 -7.72 2.84
C LEU A 174 -6.05 -6.93 1.57
N GLY A 175 -6.92 -5.98 1.22
CA GLY A 175 -6.70 -5.11 0.06
C GLY A 175 -6.78 -3.64 0.45
N ALA A 176 -5.92 -2.79 -0.13
CA ALA A 176 -6.02 -1.34 0.03
C ALA A 176 -7.09 -0.80 -0.92
N TYR A 177 -8.24 -0.40 -0.38
CA TYR A 177 -9.41 0.07 -1.14
C TYR A 177 -9.94 1.36 -0.52
N ARG A 178 -10.04 2.44 -1.28
CA ARG A 178 -10.49 3.72 -0.75
C ARG A 178 -11.90 3.65 -0.16
N SER A 179 -12.08 4.33 0.96
CA SER A 179 -13.31 4.28 1.76
C SER A 179 -13.84 5.67 2.04
N GLN A 180 -14.84 6.10 1.22
CA GLN A 180 -15.55 7.37 1.37
C GLN A 180 -16.53 7.30 2.53
N VAL A 181 -16.59 8.32 3.39
CA VAL A 181 -17.60 8.42 4.44
C VAL A 181 -18.86 9.11 3.90
N TYR A 182 -20.00 8.46 4.02
CA TYR A 182 -21.30 9.05 3.67
C TYR A 182 -22.01 9.66 4.89
N ASP A 183 -21.94 8.97 6.01
CA ASP A 183 -22.51 9.39 7.30
C ASP A 183 -21.83 8.60 8.44
N GLY A 184 -22.25 8.79 9.68
CA GLY A 184 -21.66 8.11 10.83
C GLY A 184 -21.73 6.58 10.81
N LYS A 185 -22.58 5.98 9.97
CA LYS A 185 -22.84 4.52 9.93
C LYS A 185 -22.57 3.88 8.57
N THR A 186 -22.24 4.66 7.53
CA THR A 186 -22.05 4.12 6.18
C THR A 186 -20.79 4.64 5.52
N VAL A 187 -20.02 3.69 4.97
CA VAL A 187 -18.72 3.94 4.36
C VAL A 187 -18.65 3.25 3.00
N GLY A 188 -18.23 3.95 1.96
CA GLY A 188 -17.96 3.36 0.65
C GLY A 188 -16.80 2.39 0.70
N CYS A 189 -16.77 1.46 -0.23
CA CYS A 189 -15.64 0.54 -0.40
C CYS A 189 -15.43 0.31 -1.90
N GLN A 190 -14.52 1.09 -2.48
CA GLN A 190 -14.22 1.02 -3.91
C GLN A 190 -13.23 -0.09 -4.20
N ILE A 191 -13.71 -1.21 -4.71
CA ILE A 191 -12.89 -2.35 -5.12
C ILE A 191 -12.91 -2.47 -6.64
N THR A 192 -11.75 -2.24 -7.26
CA THR A 192 -11.56 -2.34 -8.71
C THR A 192 -11.69 -3.80 -9.18
N GLU A 193 -12.16 -4.00 -10.40
CA GLU A 193 -12.24 -5.31 -11.05
C GLU A 193 -10.87 -6.02 -11.08
N GLY A 194 -10.89 -7.34 -10.96
CA GLY A 194 -9.69 -8.18 -10.92
C GLY A 194 -8.97 -8.22 -9.56
N LYS A 195 -9.43 -7.48 -8.55
CA LYS A 195 -8.90 -7.57 -7.18
C LYS A 195 -9.60 -8.68 -6.39
N HIS A 196 -8.88 -9.37 -5.50
CA HIS A 196 -9.42 -10.47 -4.70
C HIS A 196 -10.68 -10.08 -3.91
N GLY A 197 -10.68 -8.92 -3.25
CA GLY A 197 -11.88 -8.44 -2.56
C GLY A 197 -13.09 -8.23 -3.49
N ARG A 198 -12.87 -7.90 -4.78
CA ARG A 198 -13.92 -7.83 -5.78
C ARG A 198 -14.44 -9.21 -6.16
N ILE A 199 -13.54 -10.17 -6.36
CA ILE A 199 -13.89 -11.57 -6.65
C ILE A 199 -14.70 -12.16 -5.49
N HIS A 200 -14.27 -11.95 -4.24
CA HIS A 200 -15.03 -12.38 -3.05
C HIS A 200 -16.42 -11.78 -3.04
N ARG A 201 -16.54 -10.46 -3.21
CA ARG A 201 -17.82 -9.76 -3.20
C ARG A 201 -18.76 -10.29 -4.27
N ASP A 202 -18.26 -10.46 -5.49
CA ASP A 202 -19.09 -10.88 -6.61
C ASP A 202 -19.63 -12.31 -6.38
N LYS A 203 -18.85 -13.23 -5.79
CA LYS A 203 -19.32 -14.57 -5.36
C LYS A 203 -20.48 -14.49 -4.33
N TYR A 204 -20.39 -13.61 -3.32
CA TYR A 204 -21.49 -13.39 -2.37
C TYR A 204 -22.72 -12.81 -3.07
N PHE A 205 -22.53 -11.81 -3.92
CA PHE A 205 -23.62 -11.12 -4.61
C PHE A 205 -24.36 -12.02 -5.60
N GLU A 206 -23.65 -12.91 -6.30
CA GLU A 206 -24.24 -13.95 -7.16
C GLU A 206 -25.15 -14.91 -6.38
N ARG A 207 -24.87 -15.14 -5.10
CA ARG A 207 -25.71 -15.93 -4.19
C ARG A 207 -26.85 -15.14 -3.56
N GLY A 208 -26.90 -13.81 -3.79
CA GLY A 208 -27.84 -12.91 -3.12
C GLY A 208 -27.52 -12.67 -1.64
N GLU A 209 -26.28 -12.95 -1.21
CA GLU A 209 -25.83 -12.88 0.17
C GLU A 209 -25.03 -11.60 0.45
N PRO A 210 -25.17 -11.00 1.65
CA PRO A 210 -24.29 -9.90 2.06
C PRO A 210 -22.87 -10.41 2.33
N MET A 211 -21.86 -9.63 1.94
CA MET A 211 -20.48 -9.91 2.28
C MET A 211 -20.07 -9.14 3.53
N LYS A 212 -19.57 -9.84 4.55
CA LYS A 212 -18.93 -9.22 5.72
C LYS A 212 -17.61 -8.57 5.35
N VAL A 213 -17.33 -7.43 5.94
CA VAL A 213 -16.14 -6.61 5.67
C VAL A 213 -15.59 -6.05 6.98
N VAL A 214 -14.26 -5.99 7.09
CA VAL A 214 -13.57 -5.20 8.13
C VAL A 214 -12.67 -4.18 7.45
N ILE A 215 -12.80 -2.91 7.80
CA ILE A 215 -11.91 -1.84 7.35
C ILE A 215 -10.97 -1.52 8.50
N LEU A 216 -9.68 -1.75 8.30
CA LEU A 216 -8.61 -1.51 9.26
C LEU A 216 -7.93 -0.18 8.94
N CYS A 217 -7.89 0.74 9.89
CA CYS A 217 -7.17 2.01 9.79
C CYS A 217 -6.17 2.11 10.94
N GLY A 218 -4.97 2.64 10.67
CA GLY A 218 -3.89 2.62 11.65
C GLY A 218 -3.35 1.22 11.93
N GLN A 219 -3.40 0.35 10.92
CA GLN A 219 -2.82 -0.98 10.94
C GLN A 219 -1.29 -0.90 10.86
N ASP A 220 -0.65 -2.02 11.13
CA ASP A 220 0.79 -2.19 10.91
C ASP A 220 1.18 -1.80 9.47
N PRO A 221 2.19 -0.93 9.27
CA PRO A 221 2.63 -0.52 7.94
C PRO A 221 3.02 -1.69 7.02
N LEU A 222 3.52 -2.80 7.56
CA LEU A 222 3.79 -3.99 6.77
C LEU A 222 2.51 -4.59 6.18
N LEU A 223 1.42 -4.63 6.93
CA LEU A 223 0.13 -5.08 6.40
C LEU A 223 -0.40 -4.16 5.30
N PHE A 224 -0.26 -2.83 5.46
CA PHE A 224 -0.67 -1.89 4.43
C PHE A 224 0.19 -2.04 3.16
N MET A 225 1.49 -2.24 3.30
CA MET A 225 2.36 -2.48 2.15
C MET A 225 1.98 -3.76 1.39
N LEU A 226 1.71 -4.85 2.12
CA LEU A 226 1.30 -6.12 1.52
C LEU A 226 -0.09 -6.02 0.87
N SER A 227 -1.07 -5.37 1.52
CA SER A 227 -2.41 -5.17 0.96
C SER A 227 -2.43 -4.31 -0.32
N SER A 228 -1.40 -3.50 -0.52
CA SER A 228 -1.20 -2.68 -1.72
C SER A 228 -0.40 -3.39 -2.81
N SER A 229 0.16 -4.57 -2.51
CA SER A 229 1.04 -5.34 -3.41
C SER A 229 0.25 -6.34 -4.26
N PRO A 230 0.72 -6.66 -5.47
CA PRO A 230 0.16 -7.75 -6.26
C PRO A 230 0.67 -9.08 -5.70
N LEU A 231 -0.13 -9.74 -4.87
CA LEU A 231 0.18 -11.01 -4.23
C LEU A 231 -0.68 -12.15 -4.80
N PRO A 232 -0.24 -13.42 -4.72
CA PRO A 232 -1.08 -14.57 -5.04
C PRO A 232 -2.22 -14.73 -4.00
N GLU A 233 -3.09 -15.72 -4.19
CA GLU A 233 -4.18 -16.09 -3.27
C GLU A 233 -3.64 -16.71 -1.96
N ILE A 234 -2.85 -15.93 -1.23
CA ILE A 234 -2.31 -16.25 0.09
C ILE A 234 -2.59 -15.04 0.98
N GLY A 235 -3.05 -15.27 2.21
CA GLY A 235 -3.38 -14.18 3.12
C GLY A 235 -2.18 -13.28 3.44
N GLU A 236 -2.37 -11.98 3.39
CA GLU A 236 -1.33 -10.98 3.66
C GLU A 236 -0.79 -11.09 5.10
N MET A 237 -1.63 -11.53 6.05
CA MET A 237 -1.22 -11.74 7.44
C MET A 237 -0.26 -12.91 7.58
N GLU A 238 -0.43 -13.99 6.81
CA GLU A 238 0.47 -15.13 6.75
C GLU A 238 1.83 -14.74 6.18
N ILE A 239 1.84 -13.90 5.14
CA ILE A 239 3.06 -13.34 4.54
C ILE A 239 3.76 -12.41 5.54
N ALA A 240 3.00 -11.53 6.21
CA ALA A 240 3.55 -10.63 7.23
C ALA A 240 4.16 -11.43 8.40
N GLY A 241 3.50 -12.48 8.85
CA GLY A 241 4.02 -13.41 9.86
C GLY A 241 5.35 -14.02 9.44
N GLY A 242 5.45 -14.48 8.18
CA GLY A 242 6.68 -15.00 7.61
C GLY A 242 7.82 -13.98 7.55
N LEU A 243 7.53 -12.74 7.11
CA LEU A 243 8.51 -11.65 7.07
C LEU A 243 8.98 -11.22 8.48
N ARG A 244 8.11 -11.32 9.48
CA ARG A 244 8.45 -11.07 10.89
C ARG A 244 9.19 -12.25 11.54
N GLY A 245 8.94 -13.48 11.09
CA GLY A 245 9.37 -14.71 11.73
C GLY A 245 8.56 -15.04 13.00
N GLU A 246 7.39 -14.43 13.17
CA GLU A 246 6.42 -14.67 14.24
C GLU A 246 4.99 -14.38 13.76
N PRO A 247 3.95 -15.04 14.33
CA PRO A 247 2.57 -14.79 13.93
C PRO A 247 2.12 -13.37 14.25
N ILE A 248 1.21 -12.84 13.42
CA ILE A 248 0.44 -11.64 13.75
C ILE A 248 -0.60 -12.03 14.80
N ASP A 249 -0.60 -11.35 15.94
CA ASP A 249 -1.63 -11.54 16.97
C ASP A 249 -2.94 -10.89 16.50
N VAL A 250 -4.03 -11.66 16.55
CA VAL A 250 -5.37 -11.21 16.12
C VAL A 250 -6.41 -11.50 17.20
N VAL A 251 -7.40 -10.61 17.31
CA VAL A 251 -8.60 -10.84 18.11
C VAL A 251 -9.75 -11.21 17.17
N ARG A 252 -10.76 -11.87 17.72
CA ARG A 252 -11.98 -12.19 16.96
C ARG A 252 -12.88 -10.98 16.93
N GLY A 253 -13.22 -10.51 15.73
CA GLY A 253 -14.19 -9.41 15.54
C GLY A 253 -15.54 -9.77 16.14
N PRO A 254 -16.15 -8.91 16.98
CA PRO A 254 -17.43 -9.23 17.64
C PRO A 254 -18.61 -9.38 16.66
N TYR A 255 -18.62 -8.62 15.56
CA TYR A 255 -19.68 -8.72 14.55
C TYR A 255 -19.34 -9.71 13.44
N THR A 256 -18.16 -9.60 12.84
CA THR A 256 -17.80 -10.41 11.66
C THR A 256 -17.30 -11.80 12.03
N GLY A 257 -16.65 -11.94 13.19
CA GLY A 257 -15.89 -13.12 13.57
C GLY A 257 -14.49 -13.17 12.92
N PHE A 258 -14.10 -12.16 12.14
CA PHE A 258 -12.85 -12.11 11.38
C PHE A 258 -11.63 -11.88 12.29
N PRO A 259 -10.42 -12.26 11.82
CA PRO A 259 -9.17 -12.08 12.59
C PRO A 259 -8.70 -10.62 12.48
N ILE A 260 -9.05 -9.77 13.43
CA ILE A 260 -8.64 -8.36 13.48
C ILE A 260 -7.26 -8.25 14.16
N PRO A 261 -6.24 -7.61 13.55
CA PRO A 261 -4.95 -7.42 14.19
C PRO A 261 -5.09 -6.73 15.55
N ALA A 262 -4.55 -7.35 16.60
CA ALA A 262 -4.71 -6.91 17.98
C ALA A 262 -4.11 -5.52 18.26
N ASP A 263 -3.10 -5.13 17.46
CA ASP A 263 -2.39 -3.84 17.55
C ASP A 263 -2.93 -2.76 16.61
N CYS A 264 -3.99 -3.04 15.84
CA CYS A 264 -4.61 -2.03 14.96
C CYS A 264 -5.18 -0.86 15.76
N GLU A 265 -5.20 0.34 15.20
CA GLU A 265 -5.68 1.54 15.88
C GLU A 265 -7.21 1.67 15.84
N ILE A 266 -7.81 1.36 14.66
CA ILE A 266 -9.24 1.47 14.38
C ILE A 266 -9.65 0.32 13.46
N ALA A 267 -10.75 -0.36 13.77
CA ALA A 267 -11.37 -1.36 12.92
C ALA A 267 -12.88 -1.10 12.82
N LEU A 268 -13.37 -0.99 11.60
CA LEU A 268 -14.81 -0.87 11.30
C LEU A 268 -15.29 -2.24 10.81
N GLU A 269 -16.20 -2.85 11.54
CA GLU A 269 -16.84 -4.09 11.10
C GLU A 269 -18.21 -3.79 10.50
N GLY A 270 -18.54 -4.42 9.40
CA GLY A 270 -19.83 -4.23 8.75
C GLY A 270 -20.08 -5.24 7.62
N GLU A 271 -21.01 -4.89 6.77
CA GLU A 271 -21.39 -5.70 5.62
C GLU A 271 -21.78 -4.83 4.43
N THR A 272 -21.49 -5.35 3.22
CA THR A 272 -22.01 -4.80 1.97
C THR A 272 -23.11 -5.72 1.44
N VAL A 273 -24.21 -5.12 0.97
CA VAL A 273 -25.43 -5.86 0.59
C VAL A 273 -25.66 -5.74 -0.91
N PRO A 274 -26.02 -6.83 -1.60
CA PRO A 274 -26.32 -6.81 -3.03
C PRO A 274 -27.33 -5.71 -3.39
N GLY A 275 -27.04 -4.97 -4.47
CA GLY A 275 -27.90 -3.90 -4.98
C GLY A 275 -27.88 -2.59 -4.20
N GLN A 276 -27.27 -2.52 -3.02
CA GLN A 276 -27.12 -1.28 -2.27
C GLN A 276 -25.91 -0.49 -2.77
N VAL A 277 -26.17 0.67 -3.37
CA VAL A 277 -25.13 1.57 -3.90
C VAL A 277 -25.39 3.02 -3.46
N ARG A 278 -24.31 3.79 -3.34
CA ARG A 278 -24.33 5.25 -3.14
C ARG A 278 -23.37 5.93 -4.12
N PRO A 279 -23.60 7.22 -4.43
CA PRO A 279 -22.66 7.98 -5.28
C PRO A 279 -21.31 8.13 -4.59
N GLU A 280 -20.21 7.82 -5.27
CA GLU A 280 -18.83 7.92 -4.80
C GLU A 280 -18.02 8.81 -5.75
N GLY A 281 -17.17 9.66 -5.19
CA GLY A 281 -16.32 10.60 -5.92
C GLY A 281 -16.95 11.98 -6.17
N PRO A 282 -16.25 12.86 -6.93
CA PRO A 282 -14.88 12.71 -7.39
C PRO A 282 -13.85 12.59 -6.27
N PHE A 283 -12.69 12.03 -6.59
CA PHE A 283 -11.59 11.78 -5.67
C PHE A 283 -10.26 12.12 -6.36
N GLY A 284 -9.35 12.80 -5.65
CA GLY A 284 -7.99 13.06 -6.13
C GLY A 284 -7.19 11.76 -6.21
N GLU A 285 -6.79 11.36 -7.43
CA GLU A 285 -6.12 10.09 -7.71
C GLU A 285 -4.59 10.22 -7.70
N TRP A 286 -3.94 9.09 -7.46
CA TRP A 286 -2.48 8.91 -7.39
C TRP A 286 -1.72 9.33 -8.67
N MET A 287 -2.40 9.66 -9.74
CA MET A 287 -1.81 10.21 -10.96
C MET A 287 -1.72 11.74 -10.96
N GLY A 288 -2.25 12.40 -9.94
CA GLY A 288 -2.32 13.86 -9.85
C GLY A 288 -3.51 14.48 -10.58
N TYR A 289 -4.52 13.68 -10.91
CA TYR A 289 -5.77 14.10 -11.52
C TYR A 289 -6.94 13.64 -10.66
N TYR A 290 -8.09 14.30 -10.80
CA TYR A 290 -9.30 13.76 -10.20
C TYR A 290 -9.82 12.58 -11.00
N SER A 291 -10.39 11.59 -10.30
CA SER A 291 -11.20 10.55 -10.93
C SER A 291 -12.43 11.19 -11.58
N ASP A 292 -13.03 10.43 -12.50
CA ASP A 292 -14.27 10.80 -13.15
C ASP A 292 -15.36 11.22 -12.15
N ASP A 293 -16.45 11.72 -12.70
CA ASP A 293 -17.65 12.11 -11.96
C ASP A 293 -18.13 11.03 -10.99
N THR A 294 -19.03 11.45 -10.12
CA THR A 294 -19.70 10.60 -9.13
C THR A 294 -20.27 9.33 -9.74
N VAL A 295 -19.80 8.16 -9.29
CA VAL A 295 -20.21 6.84 -9.77
C VAL A 295 -20.92 6.06 -8.68
N PRO A 296 -22.07 5.38 -8.94
CA PRO A 296 -22.70 4.49 -7.96
C PRO A 296 -21.76 3.33 -7.57
N ARG A 297 -21.48 3.19 -6.28
CA ARG A 297 -20.61 2.15 -5.73
C ARG A 297 -21.25 1.46 -4.53
N PRO A 298 -20.99 0.15 -4.33
CA PRO A 298 -21.38 -0.53 -3.09
C PRO A 298 -20.79 0.16 -1.86
N TYR A 299 -21.50 0.11 -0.75
CA TYR A 299 -21.05 0.66 0.51
C TYR A 299 -21.20 -0.36 1.65
N VAL A 300 -20.50 -0.12 2.73
CA VAL A 300 -20.50 -0.93 3.95
C VAL A 300 -21.41 -0.28 4.97
N ASN A 301 -22.38 -1.04 5.48
CA ASN A 301 -23.15 -0.70 6.68
C ASN A 301 -22.32 -1.07 7.91
N VAL A 302 -21.75 -0.09 8.59
CA VAL A 302 -20.91 -0.29 9.78
C VAL A 302 -21.80 -0.70 10.96
N LYS A 303 -21.47 -1.80 11.60
CA LYS A 303 -22.21 -2.39 12.74
C LYS A 303 -21.46 -2.24 14.06
N THR A 304 -20.13 -2.29 14.00
CA THR A 304 -19.27 -2.20 15.17
C THR A 304 -18.01 -1.43 14.82
N ILE A 305 -17.53 -0.61 15.75
CA ILE A 305 -16.22 0.06 15.66
C ILE A 305 -15.40 -0.35 16.88
N LEU A 306 -14.21 -0.87 16.64
CA LEU A 306 -13.19 -1.14 17.65
C LEU A 306 -12.10 -0.09 17.51
N TYR A 307 -11.58 0.46 18.62
CA TYR A 307 -10.47 1.40 18.54
C TYR A 307 -9.67 1.51 19.83
N ARG A 308 -8.39 1.86 19.69
CA ARG A 308 -7.47 2.11 20.81
C ARG A 308 -7.74 3.47 21.45
N ASN A 309 -7.30 3.63 22.69
CA ASN A 309 -7.16 4.97 23.29
C ASN A 309 -6.15 5.79 22.48
N ASP A 310 -6.42 7.09 22.32
CA ASP A 310 -5.58 8.02 21.52
C ASP A 310 -5.28 7.47 20.11
N PRO A 311 -6.34 7.17 19.32
CA PRO A 311 -6.19 6.44 18.06
C PRO A 311 -5.46 7.24 17.00
N ILE A 312 -4.79 6.53 16.10
CA ILE A 312 -4.08 7.11 14.95
C ILE A 312 -4.75 6.60 13.67
N LEU A 313 -5.38 7.49 12.92
CA LEU A 313 -5.89 7.21 11.59
C LEU A 313 -4.76 7.36 10.57
N THR A 314 -4.47 6.32 9.80
CA THR A 314 -3.50 6.39 8.70
C THR A 314 -4.12 6.95 7.44
N CYS A 315 -3.43 7.86 6.77
CA CYS A 315 -3.90 8.56 5.58
C CYS A 315 -2.81 8.62 4.51
N ALA A 316 -3.20 8.49 3.26
CA ALA A 316 -2.36 8.70 2.09
C ALA A 316 -3.08 9.65 1.13
N PRO A 317 -2.84 10.96 1.20
CA PRO A 317 -3.38 11.89 0.23
C PRO A 317 -2.69 11.62 -1.09
N GLN A 318 -3.47 11.29 -2.08
CA GLN A 318 -2.96 11.03 -3.41
C GLN A 318 -2.87 12.34 -4.18
N HIS A 319 -1.72 12.61 -4.78
CA HIS A 319 -1.47 13.87 -5.51
C HIS A 319 -0.55 13.62 -6.71
N LYS A 320 -0.18 14.68 -7.41
CA LYS A 320 0.82 14.57 -8.46
C LYS A 320 2.11 13.96 -7.89
N PRO A 321 2.67 12.92 -8.52
CA PRO A 321 3.92 12.31 -8.08
C PRO A 321 5.08 13.34 -8.01
N VAL A 322 5.98 13.22 -7.09
CA VAL A 322 6.32 12.03 -6.26
C VAL A 322 5.48 12.04 -4.99
N ASP A 323 4.82 10.92 -4.68
CA ASP A 323 4.09 10.69 -3.43
C ASP A 323 4.48 9.33 -2.81
N GLU A 324 3.90 8.98 -1.66
CA GLU A 324 4.18 7.71 -1.00
C GLU A 324 3.71 6.49 -1.81
N THR A 325 2.67 6.64 -2.65
CA THR A 325 2.14 5.58 -3.50
C THR A 325 3.17 5.11 -4.53
N GLY A 326 4.01 6.01 -5.01
CA GLY A 326 5.09 5.72 -5.96
C GLY A 326 6.06 4.69 -5.42
N LEU A 327 6.60 4.87 -4.20
CA LEU A 327 7.51 3.92 -3.56
C LEU A 327 6.79 2.66 -3.08
N LEU A 328 5.60 2.81 -2.47
CA LEU A 328 4.81 1.69 -1.96
C LEU A 328 4.49 0.66 -3.04
N LYS A 329 3.89 1.09 -4.13
CA LYS A 329 3.51 0.22 -5.26
C LYS A 329 4.69 -0.08 -6.19
N GLY A 330 5.60 0.88 -6.34
CA GLY A 330 6.73 0.78 -7.25
C GLY A 330 7.68 -0.36 -6.87
N ILE A 331 8.06 -0.47 -5.61
CA ILE A 331 8.99 -1.50 -5.12
C ILE A 331 8.36 -2.90 -5.21
N ALA A 332 7.11 -3.05 -4.77
CA ALA A 332 6.42 -4.35 -4.86
C ALA A 332 6.19 -4.79 -6.31
N GLY A 333 5.77 -3.87 -7.19
CA GLY A 333 5.61 -4.13 -8.62
C GLY A 333 6.91 -4.50 -9.30
N ALA A 334 8.00 -3.77 -9.02
CA ALA A 334 9.33 -4.07 -9.57
C ALA A 334 9.84 -5.44 -9.14
N ALA A 335 9.64 -5.83 -7.87
CA ALA A 335 10.01 -7.16 -7.38
C ALA A 335 9.21 -8.27 -8.07
N GLN A 336 7.94 -8.04 -8.37
CA GLN A 336 7.11 -9.00 -9.11
C GLN A 336 7.55 -9.13 -10.56
N ILE A 337 7.87 -8.01 -11.24
CA ILE A 337 8.42 -8.02 -12.59
C ILE A 337 9.73 -8.83 -12.60
N TRP A 338 10.64 -8.56 -11.67
CA TRP A 338 11.91 -9.28 -11.54
C TRP A 338 11.71 -10.78 -11.41
N ARG A 339 10.83 -11.19 -10.47
CA ARG A 339 10.49 -12.60 -10.28
C ARG A 339 9.96 -13.25 -11.56
N THR A 340 9.10 -12.54 -12.31
CA THR A 340 8.54 -13.07 -13.55
C THR A 340 9.59 -13.22 -14.64
N LEU A 341 10.51 -12.25 -14.78
CA LEU A 341 11.62 -12.33 -15.71
C LEU A 341 12.48 -13.57 -15.44
N GLU A 342 12.88 -13.80 -14.19
CA GLU A 342 13.65 -14.99 -13.78
C GLU A 342 12.87 -16.29 -14.03
N ALA A 343 11.60 -16.34 -13.67
CA ALA A 343 10.73 -17.51 -13.88
C ALA A 343 10.54 -17.86 -15.37
N CYS A 344 10.59 -16.86 -16.25
CA CYS A 344 10.54 -17.03 -17.70
C CYS A 344 11.93 -17.32 -18.33
N GLY A 345 12.97 -17.45 -17.50
CA GLY A 345 14.32 -17.81 -17.97
C GLY A 345 15.11 -16.66 -18.54
N ILE A 346 14.78 -15.40 -18.23
CA ILE A 346 15.62 -14.25 -18.62
C ILE A 346 16.85 -14.23 -17.72
N PRO A 347 18.07 -14.44 -18.25
CA PRO A 347 19.30 -14.42 -17.46
C PRO A 347 19.75 -12.99 -17.17
N ASP A 348 20.61 -12.84 -16.16
CA ASP A 348 21.34 -11.60 -15.88
C ASP A 348 20.48 -10.33 -15.78
N VAL A 349 19.32 -10.41 -15.12
CA VAL A 349 18.58 -9.24 -14.68
C VAL A 349 19.36 -8.62 -13.52
N LEU A 350 19.82 -7.37 -13.68
CA LEU A 350 20.65 -6.65 -12.72
C LEU A 350 19.89 -5.61 -11.90
N GLY A 351 18.74 -5.17 -12.40
CA GLY A 351 17.89 -4.19 -11.73
C GLY A 351 16.53 -4.08 -12.41
N VAL A 352 15.51 -3.86 -11.60
CA VAL A 352 14.17 -3.45 -12.05
C VAL A 352 13.75 -2.29 -11.15
N TRP A 353 13.32 -1.20 -11.74
CA TRP A 353 12.85 -0.03 -11.00
C TRP A 353 11.63 0.59 -11.66
N ASN A 354 10.62 0.87 -10.85
CA ASN A 354 9.47 1.67 -11.25
C ASN A 354 9.70 3.10 -10.78
N HIS A 355 9.90 4.03 -11.71
CA HIS A 355 10.26 5.41 -11.40
C HIS A 355 9.09 6.16 -10.76
N GLU A 356 9.38 6.86 -9.69
CA GLU A 356 8.43 7.58 -8.85
C GLU A 356 7.69 8.69 -9.63
N ALA A 357 8.36 9.32 -10.60
CA ALA A 357 7.75 10.33 -11.47
C ALA A 357 6.69 9.76 -12.43
N GLY A 358 6.82 8.48 -12.78
CA GLY A 358 5.78 7.71 -13.46
C GLY A 358 5.05 6.83 -12.43
N PRO A 359 4.00 7.31 -11.80
CA PRO A 359 3.46 6.73 -10.57
C PRO A 359 3.22 5.22 -10.68
N ALA A 360 3.63 4.49 -9.65
CA ALA A 360 3.59 3.03 -9.56
C ALA A 360 4.37 2.35 -10.71
N THR A 361 3.69 1.65 -11.64
CA THR A 361 4.30 0.86 -12.72
C THR A 361 4.24 1.55 -14.09
N ARG A 362 3.94 2.86 -14.14
CA ARG A 362 3.77 3.56 -15.43
C ARG A 362 5.07 3.78 -16.20
N PHE A 363 6.19 3.88 -15.50
CA PHE A 363 7.51 3.94 -16.12
C PHE A 363 8.44 2.93 -15.43
N THR A 364 8.70 1.81 -16.09
CA THR A 364 9.55 0.72 -15.62
C THR A 364 10.86 0.70 -16.37
N ALA A 365 11.98 0.75 -15.67
CA ALA A 365 13.31 0.53 -16.22
C ALA A 365 13.87 -0.83 -15.77
N ILE A 366 14.46 -1.57 -16.70
CA ILE A 366 15.04 -2.91 -16.49
C ILE A 366 16.50 -2.90 -16.94
N GLN A 367 17.39 -3.19 -16.03
CA GLN A 367 18.82 -3.32 -16.30
C GLN A 367 19.19 -4.79 -16.52
N ILE A 368 19.79 -5.10 -17.66
CA ILE A 368 20.24 -6.45 -17.98
C ILE A 368 21.70 -6.45 -18.45
N ARG A 369 22.36 -7.60 -18.32
CA ARG A 369 23.57 -7.88 -19.11
C ARG A 369 23.17 -8.69 -20.33
N GLN A 370 23.26 -8.07 -21.51
CA GLN A 370 22.83 -8.70 -22.75
C GLN A 370 23.67 -9.92 -23.10
N ARG A 371 23.05 -11.06 -23.34
CA ARG A 371 23.71 -12.36 -23.60
C ARG A 371 23.54 -12.88 -25.03
N TYR A 372 22.47 -12.50 -25.71
CA TYR A 372 22.14 -12.99 -27.04
C TYR A 372 21.30 -11.95 -27.80
N PRO A 373 21.28 -12.00 -29.15
CA PRO A 373 20.38 -11.14 -29.93
C PRO A 373 18.93 -11.36 -29.57
N GLY A 374 18.16 -10.26 -29.29
CA GLY A 374 16.78 -10.32 -28.88
C GLY A 374 16.56 -10.46 -27.37
N HIS A 375 17.61 -10.51 -26.54
CA HIS A 375 17.48 -10.62 -25.09
C HIS A 375 16.73 -9.43 -24.48
N ALA A 376 17.07 -8.21 -24.89
CA ALA A 376 16.40 -6.98 -24.43
C ALA A 376 14.92 -7.00 -24.81
N ARG A 377 14.59 -7.36 -26.07
CA ARG A 377 13.19 -7.44 -26.55
C ARG A 377 12.40 -8.50 -25.80
N ASN A 378 12.98 -9.66 -25.53
CA ASN A 378 12.34 -10.72 -24.75
C ASN A 378 12.04 -10.26 -23.31
N ALA A 379 13.00 -9.61 -22.64
CA ALA A 379 12.80 -9.02 -21.31
C ALA A 379 11.71 -7.96 -21.31
N LEU A 380 11.68 -7.09 -22.32
CA LEU A 380 10.68 -6.04 -22.49
C LEU A 380 9.26 -6.62 -22.60
N HIS A 381 9.05 -7.60 -23.47
CA HIS A 381 7.73 -8.21 -23.67
C HIS A 381 7.23 -8.93 -22.43
N ILE A 382 8.08 -9.69 -21.74
CA ILE A 382 7.70 -10.38 -20.51
C ILE A 382 7.33 -9.36 -19.43
N ALA A 383 8.15 -8.35 -19.23
CA ALA A 383 7.92 -7.32 -18.21
C ALA A 383 6.64 -6.54 -18.47
N SER A 384 6.39 -6.11 -19.71
CA SER A 384 5.21 -5.31 -20.08
C SER A 384 3.90 -6.09 -19.95
N ASN A 385 3.92 -7.42 -20.13
CA ASN A 385 2.72 -8.25 -20.16
C ASN A 385 2.50 -9.07 -18.87
N CYS A 386 3.44 -9.07 -17.93
CA CYS A 386 3.23 -9.72 -16.64
C CYS A 386 2.30 -8.90 -15.73
N GLN A 387 1.71 -9.53 -14.71
CA GLN A 387 0.79 -8.86 -13.79
C GLN A 387 1.38 -7.59 -13.16
N GLY A 388 2.68 -7.56 -12.84
CA GLY A 388 3.36 -6.41 -12.26
C GLY A 388 3.55 -5.25 -13.22
N GLY A 389 3.66 -5.50 -14.53
CA GLY A 389 3.89 -4.49 -15.56
C GLY A 389 2.63 -4.09 -16.32
N ALA A 390 1.73 -5.02 -16.61
CA ALA A 390 0.53 -4.77 -17.43
C ALA A 390 -0.50 -3.87 -16.73
N TYR A 391 -0.60 -3.95 -15.40
CA TYR A 391 -1.52 -3.11 -14.65
C TYR A 391 -1.03 -1.66 -14.62
N ALA A 392 -1.71 -0.81 -15.37
CA ALA A 392 -1.42 0.62 -15.52
C ALA A 392 -0.04 0.95 -16.15
N GLY A 393 0.71 -0.02 -16.69
CA GLY A 393 1.96 0.21 -17.39
C GLY A 393 1.79 1.11 -18.62
N LYS A 394 2.78 1.97 -18.88
CA LYS A 394 2.82 2.88 -20.04
C LYS A 394 4.14 2.78 -20.79
N TRP A 395 5.24 2.77 -20.04
CA TRP A 395 6.58 2.76 -20.58
C TRP A 395 7.39 1.65 -19.92
N THR A 396 7.96 0.79 -20.70
CA THR A 396 8.94 -0.19 -20.25
C THR A 396 10.21 0.01 -21.07
N VAL A 397 11.33 0.23 -20.37
CA VAL A 397 12.63 0.48 -20.99
C VAL A 397 13.60 -0.57 -20.51
N VAL A 398 14.33 -1.20 -21.44
CA VAL A 398 15.43 -2.13 -21.12
C VAL A 398 16.74 -1.44 -21.44
N VAL A 399 17.63 -1.42 -20.46
CA VAL A 399 18.96 -0.78 -20.57
C VAL A 399 20.08 -1.78 -20.29
N ASP A 400 21.28 -1.46 -20.79
CA ASP A 400 22.48 -2.26 -20.60
C ASP A 400 23.03 -2.19 -19.17
N GLU A 401 24.00 -3.07 -18.89
CA GLU A 401 24.58 -3.23 -17.55
C GLU A 401 25.33 -2.01 -17.00
N ASP A 402 25.70 -1.06 -17.83
CA ASP A 402 26.39 0.17 -17.46
C ASP A 402 25.43 1.31 -17.04
N ILE A 403 24.12 1.13 -17.20
CA ILE A 403 23.07 2.09 -16.84
C ILE A 403 22.37 1.63 -15.57
N ASP A 404 22.34 2.46 -14.53
CA ASP A 404 21.56 2.16 -13.32
C ASP A 404 20.07 2.38 -13.60
N ALA A 405 19.28 1.31 -13.61
CA ALA A 405 17.83 1.38 -13.79
C ALA A 405 17.11 2.22 -12.70
N GLY A 406 17.71 2.44 -11.53
CA GLY A 406 17.20 3.29 -10.45
C GLY A 406 17.48 4.78 -10.63
N ASP A 407 18.31 5.15 -11.59
CA ASP A 407 18.71 6.53 -11.89
C ASP A 407 18.00 7.02 -13.15
N LEU A 408 16.99 7.89 -12.97
CA LEU A 408 16.17 8.38 -14.09
C LEU A 408 17.00 9.16 -15.12
N ASP A 409 18.00 9.93 -14.68
CA ASP A 409 18.82 10.75 -15.58
C ASP A 409 19.69 9.84 -16.48
N GLN A 410 20.27 8.77 -15.93
CA GLN A 410 21.01 7.78 -16.72
C GLN A 410 20.07 7.05 -17.72
N VAL A 411 18.88 6.64 -17.29
CA VAL A 411 17.91 5.98 -18.16
C VAL A 411 17.50 6.90 -19.31
N LEU A 412 17.16 8.16 -19.02
CA LEU A 412 16.80 9.15 -20.05
C LEU A 412 17.97 9.45 -20.96
N TRP A 413 19.19 9.56 -20.43
CA TRP A 413 20.38 9.71 -21.27
C TRP A 413 20.55 8.55 -22.24
N ALA A 414 20.40 7.31 -21.77
CA ALA A 414 20.49 6.13 -22.64
C ALA A 414 19.38 6.12 -23.71
N MET A 415 18.15 6.47 -23.34
CA MET A 415 17.05 6.60 -24.31
C MET A 415 17.31 7.67 -25.38
N CYS A 416 17.97 8.77 -25.02
CA CYS A 416 18.25 9.87 -25.97
C CYS A 416 19.46 9.59 -26.86
N THR A 417 20.38 8.70 -26.46
CA THR A 417 21.67 8.53 -27.16
C THR A 417 21.90 7.16 -27.78
N ARG A 418 21.24 6.11 -27.28
CA ARG A 418 21.42 4.71 -27.72
C ARG A 418 20.20 4.11 -28.42
N PHE A 419 19.06 4.80 -28.34
CA PHE A 419 17.79 4.34 -28.88
C PHE A 419 17.63 4.70 -30.36
N ASP A 420 17.29 3.73 -31.20
CA ASP A 420 16.88 3.92 -32.59
C ASP A 420 15.35 3.79 -32.69
N PRO A 421 14.61 4.90 -33.00
CA PRO A 421 13.17 4.86 -33.04
C PRO A 421 12.57 3.99 -34.14
N VAL A 422 13.38 3.49 -35.07
CA VAL A 422 12.93 2.60 -36.15
C VAL A 422 12.98 1.13 -35.74
N THR A 423 14.01 0.75 -34.94
CA THR A 423 14.28 -0.66 -34.62
C THR A 423 13.99 -1.04 -33.18
N ASP A 424 13.91 -0.08 -32.25
CA ASP A 424 13.89 -0.33 -30.81
C ASP A 424 12.53 -0.04 -30.15
N ILE A 425 11.49 0.25 -30.92
CA ILE A 425 10.09 0.33 -30.47
C ILE A 425 9.36 -0.97 -30.76
N ASP A 426 8.67 -1.49 -29.74
CA ASP A 426 7.75 -2.63 -29.83
C ASP A 426 6.36 -2.28 -29.32
#